data_439268aa743da95a2a33114204d17fc1
#
_entry.id   439268aa743da95a2a33114204d17fc1
#
_cell.length_a   1.000
_cell.length_b   1.000
_cell.length_c   1.000
_cell.angle_alpha   90.00
_cell.angle_beta   90.00
_cell.angle_gamma   90.00
#
_symmetry.space_group_name_H-M   'P 1'
#
loop_
_entity.id
_entity.type
_entity.pdbx_description
1 polymer ?
#
loop_
_entity_poly.entity_id
_entity_poly.type
_entity_poly.pdbx_seq_one_letter_code
_entity_poly.pdbx_strand_id
1 'polypeptide(L)'
;IVSNMDMRFGVRDRTRINQMEIPLGILPGGTGTQNLPRIVGRARAMEIILSGEDIDAETAERWGYLNRIYDADEIDDKVAALATKIASYPIEAVRLGKQSVDNASGAPEAGLLDEAWHFQKLIRTDAARENMQKFLEIGGQTRTGELQVDKLAASLNGLGLKDREV
;
A
#
# COMPACT_ATOMS: atom_id res chain seq x y z
N ILE A 1 8.07 -4.57 -14.59
CA ILE A 1 7.26 -5.51 -13.77
C ILE A 1 6.94 -4.89 -12.42
N VAL A 2 7.93 -4.47 -11.62
CA VAL A 2 7.74 -3.97 -10.23
C VAL A 2 6.75 -2.80 -10.13
N SER A 3 6.74 -1.89 -11.11
CA SER A 3 5.80 -0.75 -11.16
C SER A 3 4.32 -1.14 -11.34
N ASN A 4 4.04 -2.41 -11.66
CA ASN A 4 2.68 -2.95 -11.77
C ASN A 4 2.22 -3.66 -10.49
N MET A 5 3.06 -3.72 -9.45
CA MET A 5 2.71 -4.34 -8.18
C MET A 5 1.97 -3.35 -7.28
N ASP A 6 1.06 -3.88 -6.45
CA ASP A 6 0.25 -3.08 -5.54
C ASP A 6 1.10 -2.35 -4.50
N MET A 7 2.12 -3.03 -3.97
CA MET A 7 3.06 -2.49 -3.00
C MET A 7 4.49 -2.85 -3.37
N ARG A 8 5.42 -1.97 -3.01
CA ARG A 8 6.84 -2.10 -3.34
C ARG A 8 7.67 -1.81 -2.10
N PHE A 9 8.59 -2.72 -1.79
CA PHE A 9 9.51 -2.61 -0.68
C PHE A 9 10.95 -2.70 -1.18
N GLY A 10 11.86 -2.04 -0.52
CA GLY A 10 13.27 -2.01 -0.90
C GLY A 10 14.19 -2.34 0.27
N VAL A 11 15.39 -2.78 -0.07
CA VAL A 11 16.48 -2.97 0.89
C VAL A 11 17.32 -1.71 0.92
N ARG A 12 17.54 -1.17 2.13
CA ARG A 12 18.42 -0.02 2.37
C ARG A 12 19.80 -0.27 1.73
N ASP A 13 20.39 0.76 1.19
CA ASP A 13 21.72 0.74 0.55
C ASP A 13 21.89 -0.22 -0.64
N ARG A 14 20.87 -1.05 -0.99
CA ARG A 14 20.97 -2.02 -2.09
C ARG A 14 19.98 -1.75 -3.22
N THR A 15 18.76 -1.36 -2.92
CA THR A 15 17.75 -1.14 -3.96
C THR A 15 18.09 0.07 -4.81
N ARG A 16 18.05 -0.12 -6.12
CA ARG A 16 18.18 0.93 -7.13
C ARG A 16 17.01 0.86 -8.09
N ILE A 17 16.51 2.02 -8.47
CA ILE A 17 15.44 2.17 -9.46
C ILE A 17 16.02 2.90 -10.65
N ASN A 18 15.86 2.32 -11.83
CA ASN A 18 16.40 2.86 -13.06
C ASN A 18 15.46 2.61 -14.25
N GLN A 19 15.56 3.45 -15.25
CA GLN A 19 14.98 3.29 -16.60
C GLN A 19 16.07 3.65 -17.61
N MET A 20 16.81 2.64 -18.04
CA MET A 20 18.02 2.82 -18.88
C MET A 20 17.74 2.89 -20.39
N GLU A 21 16.48 2.91 -20.79
CA GLU A 21 16.09 2.76 -22.19
C GLU A 21 16.45 3.98 -23.06
N ILE A 22 16.31 5.21 -22.52
CA ILE A 22 16.64 6.43 -23.28
C ILE A 22 18.14 6.49 -23.64
N PRO A 23 19.08 6.23 -22.73
CA PRO A 23 20.50 6.10 -23.10
C PRO A 23 20.78 5.07 -24.20
N LEU A 24 19.94 4.05 -24.36
CA LEU A 24 20.04 3.04 -25.41
C LEU A 24 19.34 3.46 -26.73
N GLY A 25 18.77 4.66 -26.79
CA GLY A 25 18.05 5.16 -27.98
C GLY A 25 16.63 4.63 -28.15
N ILE A 26 16.05 4.03 -27.12
CA ILE A 26 14.66 3.53 -27.09
C ILE A 26 13.91 4.11 -25.89
N LEU A 27 12.64 3.82 -25.75
CA LEU A 27 11.83 4.24 -24.61
C LEU A 27 11.41 3.02 -23.72
N PRO A 28 11.07 3.23 -22.44
CA PRO A 28 10.55 2.17 -21.58
C PRO A 28 9.22 1.60 -22.10
N GLY A 29 9.28 0.45 -22.79
CA GLY A 29 8.12 -0.20 -23.40
C GLY A 29 7.32 -1.11 -22.46
N GLY A 30 7.86 -1.40 -21.26
CA GLY A 30 7.24 -2.26 -20.26
C GLY A 30 6.37 -1.51 -19.25
N THR A 31 5.58 -0.52 -19.69
CA THR A 31 4.69 0.34 -18.89
C THR A 31 5.38 1.44 -18.05
N GLY A 32 6.73 1.55 -18.09
CA GLY A 32 7.46 2.56 -17.30
C GLY A 32 6.97 3.99 -17.56
N THR A 33 6.78 4.38 -18.83
CA THR A 33 6.28 5.72 -19.21
C THR A 33 4.85 6.01 -18.73
N GLN A 34 4.06 4.99 -18.43
CA GLN A 34 2.67 5.12 -18.00
C GLN A 34 2.53 5.05 -16.47
N ASN A 35 3.26 4.14 -15.82
CA ASN A 35 3.13 3.91 -14.40
C ASN A 35 3.96 4.88 -13.55
N LEU A 36 5.21 5.18 -13.94
CA LEU A 36 6.04 6.09 -13.15
C LEU A 36 5.39 7.46 -12.90
N PRO A 37 4.81 8.16 -13.91
CA PRO A 37 4.16 9.45 -13.68
C PRO A 37 2.98 9.37 -12.69
N ARG A 38 2.29 8.24 -12.64
CA ARG A 38 1.17 8.00 -11.72
C ARG A 38 1.65 7.72 -10.29
N ILE A 39 2.84 7.11 -10.16
CA ILE A 39 3.41 6.73 -8.86
C ILE A 39 4.18 7.91 -8.24
N VAL A 40 5.10 8.53 -8.98
CA VAL A 40 6.04 9.54 -8.44
C VAL A 40 5.76 10.96 -8.90
N GLY A 41 4.77 11.14 -9.76
CA GLY A 41 4.47 12.42 -10.41
C GLY A 41 5.33 12.66 -11.67
N ARG A 42 4.81 13.54 -12.56
CA ARG A 42 5.37 13.75 -13.90
C ARG A 42 6.84 14.20 -13.88
N ALA A 43 7.21 15.15 -13.02
CA ALA A 43 8.56 15.73 -13.02
C ALA A 43 9.61 14.68 -12.65
N ARG A 44 9.39 13.91 -11.57
CA ARG A 44 10.30 12.86 -11.13
C ARG A 44 10.36 11.69 -12.12
N ALA A 45 9.24 11.35 -12.75
CA ALA A 45 9.24 10.36 -13.82
C ALA A 45 10.08 10.79 -15.02
N MET A 46 10.03 12.08 -15.42
CA MET A 46 10.90 12.65 -16.45
C MET A 46 12.38 12.56 -16.06
N GLU A 47 12.71 12.88 -14.81
CA GLU A 47 14.07 12.78 -14.29
C GLU A 47 14.60 11.34 -14.42
N ILE A 48 13.86 10.34 -13.88
CA ILE A 48 14.26 8.93 -13.95
C ILE A 48 14.42 8.45 -15.40
N ILE A 49 13.43 8.74 -16.25
CA ILE A 49 13.38 8.19 -17.61
C ILE A 49 14.40 8.86 -18.53
N LEU A 50 14.51 10.20 -18.48
CA LEU A 50 15.34 10.93 -19.44
C LEU A 50 16.82 10.95 -19.05
N SER A 51 17.13 10.96 -17.76
CA SER A 51 18.52 10.89 -17.30
C SER A 51 19.10 9.47 -17.44
N GLY A 52 18.28 8.44 -17.23
CA GLY A 52 18.75 7.06 -17.14
C GLY A 52 19.61 6.81 -15.88
N GLU A 53 19.56 7.72 -14.89
CA GLU A 53 20.33 7.61 -13.66
C GLU A 53 19.63 6.70 -12.62
N ASP A 54 20.43 6.12 -11.76
CA ASP A 54 19.95 5.32 -10.62
C ASP A 54 19.33 6.22 -9.54
N ILE A 55 18.16 5.83 -9.07
CA ILE A 55 17.53 6.40 -7.87
C ILE A 55 17.75 5.40 -6.74
N ASP A 56 18.34 5.85 -5.63
CA ASP A 56 18.57 5.02 -4.45
C ASP A 56 17.28 4.71 -3.67
N ALA A 57 17.37 3.77 -2.73
CA ALA A 57 16.23 3.30 -1.96
C ALA A 57 15.55 4.42 -1.17
N GLU A 58 16.33 5.29 -0.51
CA GLU A 58 15.86 6.41 0.30
C GLU A 58 15.13 7.44 -0.54
N THR A 59 15.65 7.76 -1.70
CA THR A 59 15.00 8.67 -2.64
C THR A 59 13.73 8.05 -3.22
N ALA A 60 13.76 6.76 -3.56
CA ALA A 60 12.60 6.05 -4.07
C ALA A 60 11.46 5.95 -3.03
N GLU A 61 11.77 5.77 -1.73
CA GLU A 61 10.79 5.84 -0.65
C GLU A 61 10.26 7.27 -0.49
N ARG A 62 11.13 8.26 -0.41
CA ARG A 62 10.76 9.69 -0.28
C ARG A 62 9.87 10.17 -1.44
N TRP A 63 10.07 9.64 -2.64
CA TRP A 63 9.27 9.99 -3.81
C TRP A 63 7.99 9.16 -3.95
N GLY A 64 7.77 8.18 -3.09
CA GLY A 64 6.59 7.32 -3.08
C GLY A 64 6.64 6.19 -4.11
N TYR A 65 7.80 5.92 -4.71
CA TYR A 65 7.97 4.72 -5.54
C TYR A 65 7.98 3.45 -4.69
N LEU A 66 8.71 3.46 -3.58
CA LEU A 66 8.68 2.41 -2.57
C LEU A 66 7.74 2.79 -1.42
N ASN A 67 6.98 1.82 -0.93
CA ASN A 67 6.15 1.98 0.26
C ASN A 67 6.98 2.14 1.52
N ARG A 68 8.04 1.32 1.65
CA ARG A 68 9.00 1.32 2.76
C ARG A 68 10.33 0.72 2.31
N ILE A 69 11.39 1.13 3.01
CA ILE A 69 12.69 0.47 2.97
C ILE A 69 12.96 -0.19 4.33
N TYR A 70 13.66 -1.30 4.29
CA TYR A 70 14.06 -2.08 5.46
C TYR A 70 15.53 -2.50 5.33
N ASP A 71 16.15 -2.87 6.43
CA ASP A 71 17.45 -3.51 6.39
C ASP A 71 17.33 -4.92 5.81
N ALA A 72 18.44 -5.45 5.27
CA ALA A 72 18.43 -6.69 4.50
C ALA A 72 18.01 -7.93 5.30
N ASP A 73 18.24 -7.92 6.60
CA ASP A 73 17.88 -8.98 7.56
C ASP A 73 16.43 -8.84 8.09
N GLU A 74 15.77 -7.70 7.86
CA GLU A 74 14.41 -7.45 8.35
C GLU A 74 13.33 -7.55 7.27
N ILE A 75 13.66 -7.30 5.99
CA ILE A 75 12.66 -7.06 4.93
C ILE A 75 11.69 -8.24 4.77
N ASP A 76 12.18 -9.46 4.79
CA ASP A 76 11.34 -10.65 4.57
C ASP A 76 10.32 -10.79 5.70
N ASP A 77 10.74 -10.62 6.95
CA ASP A 77 9.85 -10.71 8.12
C ASP A 77 8.83 -9.57 8.14
N LYS A 78 9.24 -8.33 7.81
CA LYS A 78 8.34 -7.16 7.78
C LYS A 78 7.28 -7.32 6.69
N VAL A 79 7.69 -7.75 5.49
CA VAL A 79 6.75 -7.96 4.37
C VAL A 79 5.83 -9.15 4.65
N ALA A 80 6.35 -10.27 5.18
CA ALA A 80 5.55 -11.41 5.57
C ALA A 80 4.51 -11.05 6.67
N ALA A 81 4.92 -10.26 7.66
CA ALA A 81 4.01 -9.79 8.71
C ALA A 81 2.88 -8.92 8.15
N LEU A 82 3.18 -8.00 7.21
CA LEU A 82 2.17 -7.19 6.53
C LEU A 82 1.21 -8.07 5.71
N ALA A 83 1.75 -9.01 4.94
CA ALA A 83 0.93 -9.92 4.13
C ALA A 83 0.01 -10.78 5.01
N THR A 84 0.53 -11.32 6.11
CA THR A 84 -0.25 -12.09 7.10
C THR A 84 -1.35 -11.25 7.72
N LYS A 85 -1.05 -10.00 8.08
CA LYS A 85 -2.03 -9.05 8.61
C LYS A 85 -3.17 -8.82 7.62
N ILE A 86 -2.86 -8.55 6.35
CA ILE A 86 -3.89 -8.33 5.31
C ILE A 86 -4.71 -9.61 5.09
N ALA A 87 -4.06 -10.77 5.06
CA ALA A 87 -4.72 -12.07 4.86
C ALA A 87 -5.66 -12.44 6.02
N SER A 88 -5.51 -11.84 7.21
CA SER A 88 -6.40 -12.06 8.34
C SER A 88 -7.72 -11.29 8.26
N TYR A 89 -7.83 -10.33 7.35
CA TYR A 89 -9.04 -9.53 7.20
C TYR A 89 -10.12 -10.23 6.38
N PRO A 90 -11.40 -9.83 6.50
CA PRO A 90 -12.46 -10.36 5.66
C PRO A 90 -12.13 -10.21 4.17
N ILE A 91 -12.04 -11.34 3.46
CA ILE A 91 -11.55 -11.39 2.08
C ILE A 91 -12.34 -10.47 1.14
N GLU A 92 -13.65 -10.35 1.33
CA GLU A 92 -14.50 -9.48 0.52
C GLU A 92 -14.17 -8.00 0.74
N ALA A 93 -13.84 -7.60 1.98
CA ALA A 93 -13.40 -6.24 2.28
C ALA A 93 -12.05 -5.92 1.62
N VAL A 94 -11.08 -6.84 1.69
CA VAL A 94 -9.79 -6.69 1.03
C VAL A 94 -9.96 -6.57 -0.48
N ARG A 95 -10.76 -7.47 -1.08
CA ARG A 95 -11.00 -7.50 -2.53
C ARG A 95 -11.66 -6.22 -3.04
N LEU A 96 -12.73 -5.76 -2.39
CA LEU A 96 -13.44 -4.56 -2.81
C LEU A 96 -12.67 -3.28 -2.50
N GLY A 97 -11.92 -3.24 -1.39
CA GLY A 97 -11.01 -2.14 -1.07
C GLY A 97 -9.93 -1.98 -2.14
N LYS A 98 -9.27 -3.10 -2.52
CA LYS A 98 -8.29 -3.08 -3.63
C LYS A 98 -8.93 -2.61 -4.93
N GLN A 99 -10.08 -3.15 -5.30
CA GLN A 99 -10.79 -2.76 -6.53
C GLN A 99 -11.12 -1.27 -6.54
N SER A 100 -11.57 -0.70 -5.41
CA SER A 100 -11.87 0.74 -5.31
C SER A 100 -10.62 1.60 -5.51
N VAL A 101 -9.47 1.18 -4.96
CA VAL A 101 -8.18 1.86 -5.17
C VAL A 101 -7.73 1.77 -6.63
N ASP A 102 -7.86 0.60 -7.26
CA ASP A 102 -7.49 0.40 -8.67
C ASP A 102 -8.34 1.30 -9.61
N ASN A 103 -9.62 1.48 -9.29
CA ASN A 103 -10.53 2.35 -10.04
C ASN A 103 -10.23 3.86 -9.89
N ALA A 104 -9.49 4.26 -8.87
CA ALA A 104 -9.13 5.66 -8.64
C ALA A 104 -8.24 6.29 -9.74
N SER A 105 -7.75 5.50 -10.68
CA SER A 105 -6.99 5.98 -11.83
C SER A 105 -7.86 6.63 -12.93
N GLY A 106 -9.19 6.53 -12.82
CA GLY A 106 -10.19 7.08 -13.75
C GLY A 106 -10.69 8.48 -13.37
N ALA A 107 -11.84 8.85 -13.92
CA ALA A 107 -12.53 10.09 -13.53
C ALA A 107 -13.00 9.99 -12.06
N PRO A 108 -12.73 11.01 -11.22
CA PRO A 108 -13.04 10.96 -9.78
C PRO A 108 -14.51 10.63 -9.46
N GLU A 109 -15.43 11.12 -10.27
CA GLU A 109 -16.87 10.93 -10.04
C GLU A 109 -17.27 9.45 -10.16
N ALA A 110 -16.74 8.73 -11.14
CA ALA A 110 -17.01 7.30 -11.30
C ALA A 110 -16.42 6.50 -10.14
N GLY A 111 -15.18 6.82 -9.71
CA GLY A 111 -14.54 6.20 -8.56
C GLY A 111 -15.31 6.40 -7.25
N LEU A 112 -15.86 7.61 -7.01
CA LEU A 112 -16.68 7.90 -5.82
C LEU A 112 -18.00 7.13 -5.80
N LEU A 113 -18.63 6.92 -6.94
CA LEU A 113 -19.84 6.11 -7.02
C LEU A 113 -19.59 4.63 -6.74
N ASP A 114 -18.50 4.09 -7.29
CA ASP A 114 -18.06 2.71 -7.03
C ASP A 114 -17.68 2.52 -5.55
N GLU A 115 -16.94 3.47 -4.96
CA GLU A 115 -16.59 3.46 -3.53
C GLU A 115 -17.84 3.43 -2.64
N ALA A 116 -18.81 4.32 -2.91
CA ALA A 116 -20.07 4.37 -2.17
C ALA A 116 -20.85 3.04 -2.29
N TRP A 117 -20.88 2.44 -3.47
CA TRP A 117 -21.51 1.14 -3.70
C TRP A 117 -20.81 0.01 -2.91
N HIS A 118 -19.48 -0.07 -2.97
CA HIS A 118 -18.69 -1.05 -2.22
C HIS A 118 -18.88 -0.90 -0.71
N PHE A 119 -18.85 0.35 -0.21
CA PHE A 119 -19.10 0.64 1.20
C PHE A 119 -20.48 0.15 1.66
N GLN A 120 -21.53 0.47 0.88
CA GLN A 120 -22.91 0.02 1.17
C GLN A 120 -23.06 -1.51 1.14
N LYS A 121 -22.28 -2.19 0.32
CA LYS A 121 -22.26 -3.64 0.27
C LYS A 121 -21.57 -4.22 1.51
N LEU A 122 -20.42 -3.71 1.88
CA LEU A 122 -19.60 -4.20 3.00
C LEU A 122 -20.27 -3.97 4.36
N ILE A 123 -20.84 -2.78 4.61
CA ILE A 123 -21.48 -2.44 5.91
C ILE A 123 -22.65 -3.37 6.25
N ARG A 124 -23.21 -4.08 5.26
CA ARG A 124 -24.32 -5.01 5.44
C ARG A 124 -23.86 -6.45 5.71
N THR A 125 -22.57 -6.73 5.63
CA THR A 125 -22.03 -8.06 5.93
C THR A 125 -22.04 -8.33 7.43
N ASP A 126 -22.15 -9.61 7.81
CA ASP A 126 -22.06 -10.02 9.21
C ASP A 126 -20.65 -9.73 9.76
N ALA A 127 -19.60 -9.98 8.96
CA ALA A 127 -18.22 -9.68 9.34
C ALA A 127 -18.01 -8.20 9.69
N ALA A 128 -18.58 -7.27 8.93
CA ALA A 128 -18.50 -5.84 9.24
C ALA A 128 -19.23 -5.51 10.54
N ARG A 129 -20.42 -6.07 10.74
CA ARG A 129 -21.24 -5.84 11.94
C ARG A 129 -20.53 -6.35 13.20
N GLU A 130 -20.02 -7.57 13.15
CA GLU A 130 -19.32 -8.20 14.25
C GLU A 130 -18.02 -7.43 14.61
N ASN A 131 -17.24 -7.05 13.59
CA ASN A 131 -16.01 -6.29 13.80
C ASN A 131 -16.28 -4.89 14.33
N MET A 132 -17.32 -4.19 13.87
CA MET A 132 -17.70 -2.89 14.41
C MET A 132 -18.12 -2.98 15.88
N GLN A 133 -18.93 -3.97 16.24
CA GLN A 133 -19.34 -4.18 17.61
C GLN A 133 -18.13 -4.46 18.49
N LYS A 134 -17.27 -5.40 18.10
CA LYS A 134 -16.04 -5.74 18.82
C LYS A 134 -15.11 -4.53 18.95
N PHE A 135 -14.99 -3.70 17.90
CA PHE A 135 -14.19 -2.48 17.96
C PHE A 135 -14.66 -1.52 19.06
N LEU A 136 -15.97 -1.34 19.23
CA LEU A 136 -16.53 -0.52 20.31
C LEU A 136 -16.25 -1.13 21.69
N GLU A 137 -16.41 -2.46 21.84
CA GLU A 137 -16.17 -3.19 23.07
C GLU A 137 -14.73 -3.08 23.59
N ILE A 138 -13.76 -3.05 22.68
CA ILE A 138 -12.33 -2.93 23.03
C ILE A 138 -11.82 -1.47 23.13
N GLY A 139 -12.72 -0.49 23.09
CA GLY A 139 -12.43 0.91 23.33
C GLY A 139 -12.37 1.81 22.10
N GLY A 140 -12.85 1.34 20.94
CA GLY A 140 -13.06 2.19 19.77
C GLY A 140 -13.98 3.37 20.08
N GLN A 141 -13.78 4.49 19.38
CA GLN A 141 -14.48 5.78 19.61
C GLN A 141 -14.26 6.40 21.00
N THR A 142 -13.31 5.88 21.79
CA THR A 142 -12.81 6.56 22.99
C THR A 142 -11.54 7.35 22.64
N ARG A 143 -11.26 8.44 23.38
CA ARG A 143 -10.05 9.23 23.13
C ARG A 143 -8.76 8.39 23.20
N THR A 144 -8.68 7.45 24.13
CA THR A 144 -7.52 6.57 24.26
C THR A 144 -7.44 5.58 23.12
N GLY A 145 -8.57 5.00 22.70
CA GLY A 145 -8.65 4.06 21.58
C GLY A 145 -8.29 4.71 20.26
N GLU A 146 -8.78 5.93 19.99
CA GLU A 146 -8.47 6.69 18.77
C GLU A 146 -6.98 7.03 18.62
N LEU A 147 -6.23 7.14 19.72
CA LEU A 147 -4.77 7.32 19.69
C LEU A 147 -4.00 6.01 19.43
N GLN A 148 -4.68 4.86 19.36
CA GLN A 148 -4.09 3.53 19.20
C GLN A 148 -4.94 2.65 18.25
N VAL A 149 -5.55 3.26 17.25
CA VAL A 149 -6.48 2.59 16.30
C VAL A 149 -5.83 1.37 15.62
N ASP A 150 -4.55 1.44 15.28
CA ASP A 150 -3.79 0.36 14.69
C ASP A 150 -3.73 -0.89 15.57
N LYS A 151 -3.55 -0.71 16.88
CA LYS A 151 -3.55 -1.80 17.87
C LYS A 151 -4.95 -2.39 18.06
N LEU A 152 -5.97 -1.54 18.12
CA LEU A 152 -7.35 -1.99 18.20
C LEU A 152 -7.73 -2.81 16.94
N ALA A 153 -7.39 -2.32 15.77
CA ALA A 153 -7.66 -3.03 14.51
C ALA A 153 -6.97 -4.40 14.44
N ALA A 154 -5.72 -4.49 14.90
CA ALA A 154 -5.01 -5.78 14.99
C ALA A 154 -5.69 -6.77 15.93
N SER A 155 -6.34 -6.29 17.00
CA SER A 155 -7.04 -7.13 17.97
C SER A 155 -8.36 -7.71 17.45
N LEU A 156 -8.98 -7.09 16.43
CA LEU A 156 -10.27 -7.54 15.88
C LEU A 156 -10.20 -8.95 15.30
N ASN A 157 -9.07 -9.32 14.69
CA ASN A 157 -8.90 -10.57 13.92
C ASN A 157 -8.00 -11.59 14.65
N GLY A 158 -7.86 -11.50 15.96
CA GLY A 158 -7.08 -12.45 16.76
C GLY A 158 -5.56 -12.34 16.62
N LEU A 159 -5.08 -11.32 15.90
CA LEU A 159 -3.66 -10.94 15.86
C LEU A 159 -3.32 -10.08 17.10
N GLY A 160 -3.81 -10.48 18.28
CA GLY A 160 -3.44 -9.83 19.53
C GLY A 160 -1.92 -9.77 19.63
N LEU A 161 -1.40 -8.57 19.80
CA LEU A 161 -0.01 -8.34 20.13
C LEU A 161 0.32 -9.21 21.35
N LYS A 162 1.01 -10.33 21.11
CA LYS A 162 1.79 -10.94 22.19
C LYS A 162 2.75 -9.84 22.63
N ASP A 163 2.67 -9.49 23.88
CA ASP A 163 3.46 -8.47 24.55
C ASP A 163 4.88 -8.47 24.03
N ARG A 164 5.26 -7.43 23.30
CA ARG A 164 6.64 -7.05 23.12
C ARG A 164 6.95 -6.14 24.30
N GLU A 165 7.26 -6.77 25.43
CA GLU A 165 8.12 -6.12 26.41
C GLU A 165 9.44 -5.77 25.73
N VAL A 166 9.79 -4.51 25.81
CA VAL A 166 11.08 -3.92 25.43
C VAL A 166 12.13 -4.30 26.40
#